data_441cbd756d64ee0c8eb9d1ca05f962b5
#
_entry.id   441cbd756d64ee0c8eb9d1ca05f962b5
#
_cell.length_a   1.000
_cell.length_b   1.000
_cell.length_c   1.000
_cell.angle_alpha   90.00
_cell.angle_beta   90.00
_cell.angle_gamma   90.00
#
_symmetry.space_group_name_H-M   'P 1'
#
loop_
_entity.id
_entity.type
_entity.pdbx_description
1 polymer ?
#
loop_
_entity_poly.entity_id
_entity_poly.type
_entity_poly.pdbx_seq_one_letter_code
_entity_poly.pdbx_strand_id
1 'polypeptide(L)'
;MSIETVREITEWLKDYRSDQVTITFHGGEPLLAGADFYRQALPILSEGLAHLAPTFALQSNLWRLTPELAQILAQYDIPVGSSIDGPEEINDLQRGKGYFKKTMRGYEIARANGLEVRFICTFTSRSVEHKEEIFNFFLRNGFPLKLHPALPSLRNENPKEWALEPEAYGELLVYLLDKYLENLGRIEIMNINDLCKCVFTRHGTVCTYVDCMGTTLAVGPDGSIYPCYRFVGMPEYVMGNVYDRPTPEDLARSDAGKLMQAFKDYVDRECGGCPHIKYCRGGCPYNAIAPTGGEIQGVDPHCVAYKRIFDEINDRVNEELYGSPVMETEDFGSPLRRKAKPGIMWILQTMATK
;
A
#
# COMPACT_ATOMS: atom_id res chain seq x y z
N MET A 1 19.73 -6.07 10.89
CA MET A 1 20.08 -7.20 9.99
C MET A 1 21.58 -7.17 9.74
N SER A 2 22.26 -8.32 9.81
CA SER A 2 23.67 -8.44 9.47
C SER A 2 23.88 -8.70 7.97
N ILE A 3 25.08 -8.46 7.46
CA ILE A 3 25.43 -8.83 6.06
C ILE A 3 25.42 -10.34 5.86
N GLU A 4 25.71 -11.11 6.91
CA GLU A 4 25.57 -12.56 6.89
C GLU A 4 24.10 -12.98 6.65
N THR A 5 23.15 -12.37 7.37
CA THR A 5 21.71 -12.61 7.14
C THR A 5 21.31 -12.24 5.70
N VAL A 6 21.85 -11.17 5.12
CA VAL A 6 21.61 -10.80 3.72
C VAL A 6 22.12 -11.89 2.76
N ARG A 7 23.29 -12.48 3.02
CA ARG A 7 23.82 -13.60 2.23
C ARG A 7 22.93 -14.83 2.34
N GLU A 8 22.47 -15.17 3.54
CA GLU A 8 21.57 -16.32 3.74
C GLU A 8 20.21 -16.11 3.06
N ILE A 9 19.66 -14.89 3.05
CA ILE A 9 18.47 -14.56 2.25
C ILE A 9 18.72 -14.84 0.77
N THR A 10 19.88 -14.44 0.25
CA THR A 10 20.26 -14.66 -1.14
C THR A 10 20.39 -16.15 -1.45
N GLU A 11 21.06 -16.91 -0.60
CA GLU A 11 21.19 -18.36 -0.75
C GLU A 11 19.86 -19.10 -0.60
N TRP A 12 18.99 -18.67 0.32
CA TRP A 12 17.66 -19.24 0.48
C TRP A 12 16.79 -19.05 -0.76
N LEU A 13 16.85 -17.85 -1.40
CA LEU A 13 16.07 -17.52 -2.60
C LEU A 13 16.67 -18.04 -3.91
N LYS A 14 17.85 -18.65 -3.88
CA LYS A 14 18.59 -19.11 -5.07
C LYS A 14 17.81 -20.09 -5.94
N ASP A 15 17.02 -20.96 -5.30
CA ASP A 15 16.25 -22.01 -5.96
C ASP A 15 14.79 -21.58 -6.24
N TYR A 16 14.40 -20.38 -5.80
CA TYR A 16 13.07 -19.85 -6.11
C TYR A 16 12.93 -19.60 -7.62
N ARG A 17 11.72 -19.81 -8.10
CA ARG A 17 11.36 -19.61 -9.51
C ARG A 17 10.28 -18.52 -9.58
N SER A 18 10.64 -17.37 -10.08
CA SER A 18 9.75 -16.24 -10.36
C SER A 18 10.37 -15.41 -11.46
N ASP A 19 9.55 -14.71 -12.23
CA ASP A 19 10.02 -13.80 -13.26
C ASP A 19 10.66 -12.53 -12.65
N GLN A 20 10.24 -12.16 -11.45
CA GLN A 20 10.72 -10.96 -10.77
C GLN A 20 10.57 -11.09 -9.25
N VAL A 21 11.49 -10.46 -8.51
CA VAL A 21 11.38 -10.23 -7.07
C VAL A 21 11.56 -8.75 -6.74
N THR A 22 10.72 -8.22 -5.86
CA THR A 22 10.92 -6.87 -5.31
C THR A 22 11.36 -6.99 -3.85
N ILE A 23 12.52 -6.41 -3.53
CA ILE A 23 13.08 -6.38 -2.18
C ILE A 23 12.85 -5.00 -1.59
N THR A 24 12.01 -4.93 -0.56
CA THR A 24 11.70 -3.67 0.12
C THR A 24 12.43 -3.59 1.45
N PHE A 25 13.33 -2.62 1.58
CA PHE A 25 13.93 -2.28 2.87
C PHE A 25 12.90 -1.52 3.72
N HIS A 26 12.50 -2.16 4.80
CA HIS A 26 11.47 -1.68 5.71
C HIS A 26 11.88 -1.95 7.17
N GLY A 27 10.96 -1.82 8.11
CA GLY A 27 11.18 -2.10 9.52
C GLY A 27 10.91 -0.87 10.36
N GLY A 28 11.64 -0.68 11.46
CA GLY A 28 11.51 0.52 12.27
C GLY A 28 11.95 1.77 11.51
N GLU A 29 13.24 1.82 11.14
CA GLU A 29 13.79 2.84 10.23
C GLU A 29 15.01 2.24 9.51
N PRO A 30 14.91 1.89 8.23
CA PRO A 30 15.97 1.20 7.50
C PRO A 30 17.23 2.03 7.29
N LEU A 31 17.13 3.37 7.23
CA LEU A 31 18.31 4.23 7.08
C LEU A 31 19.23 4.26 8.31
N LEU A 32 18.80 3.71 9.45
CA LEU A 32 19.67 3.51 10.62
C LEU A 32 20.78 2.47 10.36
N ALA A 33 20.61 1.61 9.34
CA ALA A 33 21.66 0.66 8.94
C ALA A 33 22.91 1.37 8.38
N GLY A 34 22.76 2.59 7.89
CA GLY A 34 23.86 3.41 7.39
C GLY A 34 24.37 3.02 6.00
N ALA A 35 25.22 3.89 5.41
CA ALA A 35 25.72 3.72 4.05
C ALA A 35 26.52 2.42 3.83
N ASP A 36 27.31 2.01 4.81
CA ASP A 36 28.17 0.81 4.71
C ASP A 36 27.36 -0.48 4.58
N PHE A 37 26.17 -0.52 5.22
CA PHE A 37 25.26 -1.64 5.03
C PHE A 37 24.78 -1.73 3.57
N TYR A 38 24.29 -0.64 3.02
CA TYR A 38 23.75 -0.63 1.65
C TYR A 38 24.81 -0.87 0.60
N ARG A 39 26.04 -0.36 0.79
CA ARG A 39 27.17 -0.66 -0.12
C ARG A 39 27.48 -2.15 -0.20
N GLN A 40 27.25 -2.90 0.87
CA GLN A 40 27.50 -4.34 0.90
C GLN A 40 26.25 -5.14 0.50
N ALA A 41 25.08 -4.78 1.02
CA ALA A 41 23.84 -5.53 0.82
C ALA A 41 23.34 -5.47 -0.62
N LEU A 42 23.37 -4.31 -1.24
CA LEU A 42 22.80 -4.12 -2.59
C LEU A 42 23.53 -4.96 -3.67
N PRO A 43 24.87 -4.97 -3.76
CA PRO A 43 25.56 -5.87 -4.69
C PRO A 43 25.26 -7.35 -4.44
N ILE A 44 25.28 -7.78 -3.16
CA ILE A 44 25.00 -9.19 -2.79
C ILE A 44 23.60 -9.61 -3.29
N LEU A 45 22.58 -8.79 -3.05
CA LEU A 45 21.21 -9.09 -3.47
C LEU A 45 21.04 -8.97 -5.00
N SER A 46 21.61 -7.94 -5.60
CA SER A 46 21.49 -7.71 -7.05
C SER A 46 22.17 -8.83 -7.88
N GLU A 47 23.39 -9.19 -7.53
CA GLU A 47 24.14 -10.21 -8.24
C GLU A 47 23.67 -11.62 -7.91
N GLY A 48 23.45 -11.91 -6.60
CA GLY A 48 23.04 -13.22 -6.15
C GLY A 48 21.62 -13.62 -6.55
N LEU A 49 20.75 -12.66 -6.78
CA LEU A 49 19.36 -12.87 -7.22
C LEU A 49 19.13 -12.44 -8.68
N ALA A 50 20.18 -12.30 -9.49
CA ALA A 50 20.08 -11.83 -10.88
C ALA A 50 19.08 -12.65 -11.73
N HIS A 51 18.94 -13.96 -11.43
CA HIS A 51 17.98 -14.86 -12.10
C HIS A 51 16.49 -14.53 -11.78
N LEU A 52 16.23 -13.74 -10.75
CA LEU A 52 14.89 -13.27 -10.35
C LEU A 52 14.65 -11.81 -10.74
N ALA A 53 15.50 -11.20 -11.58
CA ALA A 53 15.39 -9.80 -11.99
C ALA A 53 15.05 -8.87 -10.80
N PRO A 54 15.93 -8.78 -9.76
CA PRO A 54 15.59 -8.11 -8.50
C PRO A 54 15.39 -6.61 -8.71
N THR A 55 14.31 -6.10 -8.17
CA THR A 55 14.06 -4.66 -7.99
C THR A 55 14.07 -4.31 -6.51
N PHE A 56 14.35 -3.05 -6.21
CA PHE A 56 14.47 -2.60 -4.83
C PHE A 56 13.49 -1.48 -4.53
N ALA A 57 13.06 -1.38 -3.28
CA ALA A 57 12.28 -0.28 -2.74
C ALA A 57 12.69 0.01 -1.29
N LEU A 58 12.41 1.20 -0.81
CA LEU A 58 12.71 1.60 0.56
C LEU A 58 11.52 2.36 1.16
N GLN A 59 11.17 2.05 2.41
CA GLN A 59 10.18 2.82 3.18
C GLN A 59 10.85 3.45 4.40
N SER A 60 10.95 4.78 4.45
CA SER A 60 11.71 5.54 5.44
C SER A 60 11.04 6.85 5.83
N ASN A 61 11.30 7.33 7.06
CA ASN A 61 10.95 8.69 7.48
C ASN A 61 11.92 9.76 6.94
N LEU A 62 12.98 9.37 6.23
CA LEU A 62 14.01 10.21 5.62
C LEU A 62 14.92 10.99 6.60
N TRP A 63 14.74 10.85 7.92
CA TRP A 63 15.47 11.69 8.89
C TRP A 63 16.97 11.43 8.90
N ARG A 64 17.39 10.23 8.51
CA ARG A 64 18.79 9.79 8.45
C ARG A 64 19.36 9.78 7.04
N LEU A 65 18.61 10.28 6.05
CA LEU A 65 19.12 10.34 4.70
C LEU A 65 20.26 11.38 4.61
N THR A 66 21.39 10.93 4.10
CA THR A 66 22.55 11.77 3.77
C THR A 66 22.74 11.82 2.26
N PRO A 67 23.45 12.82 1.71
CA PRO A 67 23.76 12.83 0.27
C PRO A 67 24.49 11.58 -0.19
N GLU A 68 25.42 11.06 0.60
CA GLU A 68 26.14 9.81 0.32
C GLU A 68 25.20 8.62 0.20
N LEU A 69 24.29 8.46 1.18
CA LEU A 69 23.31 7.36 1.17
C LEU A 69 22.32 7.51 0.02
N ALA A 70 21.89 8.73 -0.28
CA ALA A 70 21.03 9.03 -1.40
C ALA A 70 21.68 8.64 -2.75
N GLN A 71 22.97 8.91 -2.93
CA GLN A 71 23.70 8.51 -4.13
C GLN A 71 23.82 6.99 -4.25
N ILE A 72 24.04 6.25 -3.16
CA ILE A 72 24.07 4.79 -3.17
C ILE A 72 22.72 4.23 -3.61
N LEU A 73 21.62 4.74 -3.04
CA LEU A 73 20.28 4.30 -3.37
C LEU A 73 19.91 4.62 -4.83
N ALA A 74 20.31 5.78 -5.33
CA ALA A 74 20.08 6.20 -6.72
C ALA A 74 20.80 5.32 -7.73
N GLN A 75 21.98 4.78 -7.41
CA GLN A 75 22.71 3.85 -8.30
C GLN A 75 21.96 2.54 -8.59
N TYR A 76 21.00 2.19 -7.73
CA TYR A 76 20.17 0.98 -7.85
C TYR A 76 18.70 1.32 -8.18
N ASP A 77 18.43 2.55 -8.63
CA ASP A 77 17.08 3.03 -8.98
C ASP A 77 16.03 2.76 -7.89
N ILE A 78 16.40 2.95 -6.60
CA ILE A 78 15.54 2.61 -5.46
C ILE A 78 14.50 3.72 -5.22
N PRO A 79 13.22 3.50 -5.56
CA PRO A 79 12.17 4.42 -5.15
C PRO A 79 11.98 4.42 -3.64
N VAL A 80 11.76 5.60 -3.07
CA VAL A 80 11.61 5.78 -1.63
C VAL A 80 10.18 6.15 -1.27
N GLY A 81 9.52 5.29 -0.50
CA GLY A 81 8.30 5.63 0.20
C GLY A 81 8.61 6.41 1.47
N SER A 82 7.86 7.45 1.76
CA SER A 82 7.94 8.17 3.02
C SER A 82 6.55 8.48 3.55
N SER A 83 6.44 9.21 4.65
CA SER A 83 5.17 9.44 5.32
C SER A 83 4.96 10.91 5.61
N ILE A 84 3.89 11.47 5.05
CA ILE A 84 3.37 12.82 5.36
C ILE A 84 1.86 12.76 5.35
N ASP A 85 1.21 13.30 6.39
CA ASP A 85 -0.25 13.25 6.57
C ASP A 85 -0.95 14.57 6.19
N GLY A 86 -0.28 15.44 5.45
CA GLY A 86 -0.81 16.73 5.02
C GLY A 86 0.07 17.91 5.46
N PRO A 87 -0.50 19.12 5.65
CA PRO A 87 0.22 20.28 6.16
C PRO A 87 0.90 20.02 7.50
N GLU A 88 1.93 20.82 7.83
CA GLU A 88 2.76 20.65 9.05
C GLU A 88 1.91 20.47 10.32
N GLU A 89 0.88 21.27 10.49
CA GLU A 89 0.03 21.26 11.69
C GLU A 89 -0.71 19.92 11.85
N ILE A 90 -1.33 19.42 10.79
CA ILE A 90 -2.04 18.14 10.79
C ILE A 90 -1.04 16.99 10.94
N ASN A 91 0.03 17.04 10.17
CA ASN A 91 1.07 16.02 10.20
C ASN A 91 1.70 15.90 11.60
N ASP A 92 2.09 17.01 12.21
CA ASP A 92 2.78 17.00 13.50
C ASP A 92 1.84 16.67 14.67
N LEU A 93 0.52 16.90 14.52
CA LEU A 93 -0.48 16.43 15.47
C LEU A 93 -0.50 14.90 15.55
N GLN A 94 -0.38 14.21 14.40
CA GLN A 94 -0.43 12.75 14.33
C GLN A 94 0.91 12.08 14.59
N ARG A 95 2.00 12.64 14.02
CA ARG A 95 3.33 12.01 14.02
C ARG A 95 4.29 12.58 15.04
N GLY A 96 3.89 13.64 15.74
CA GLY A 96 4.72 14.33 16.74
C GLY A 96 5.41 15.57 16.19
N LYS A 97 5.61 16.51 17.08
CA LYS A 97 6.17 17.84 16.78
C LYS A 97 7.51 17.78 16.05
N GLY A 98 7.60 18.50 14.94
CA GLY A 98 8.80 18.62 14.11
C GLY A 98 9.04 17.42 13.16
N TYR A 99 8.10 16.47 13.08
CA TYR A 99 8.18 15.36 12.14
C TYR A 99 8.19 15.89 10.70
N PHE A 100 7.25 16.77 10.36
CA PHE A 100 7.12 17.36 9.03
C PHE A 100 8.45 17.98 8.55
N LYS A 101 9.03 18.88 9.33
CA LYS A 101 10.28 19.57 8.97
C LYS A 101 11.45 18.62 8.75
N LYS A 102 11.57 17.58 9.59
CA LYS A 102 12.65 16.60 9.45
C LYS A 102 12.47 15.77 8.17
N THR A 103 11.25 15.34 7.88
CA THR A 103 10.94 14.56 6.67
C THR A 103 11.15 15.40 5.41
N MET A 104 10.69 16.66 5.40
CA MET A 104 10.89 17.55 4.25
C MET A 104 12.35 17.88 3.99
N ARG A 105 13.17 18.03 5.07
CA ARG A 105 14.62 18.16 4.89
C ARG A 105 15.23 16.93 4.20
N GLY A 106 14.82 15.73 4.60
CA GLY A 106 15.26 14.50 3.96
C GLY A 106 14.77 14.39 2.51
N TYR A 107 13.54 14.83 2.24
CA TYR A 107 12.98 14.91 0.88
C TYR A 107 13.83 15.82 -0.03
N GLU A 108 14.27 17.00 0.46
CA GLU A 108 15.14 17.88 -0.34
C GLU A 108 16.50 17.24 -0.64
N ILE A 109 17.07 16.48 0.30
CA ILE A 109 18.29 15.69 0.05
C ILE A 109 18.04 14.63 -1.03
N ALA A 110 16.93 13.90 -0.91
CA ALA A 110 16.56 12.86 -1.89
C ALA A 110 16.42 13.46 -3.29
N ARG A 111 15.65 14.54 -3.42
CA ARG A 111 15.42 15.25 -4.68
C ARG A 111 16.70 15.77 -5.31
N ALA A 112 17.58 16.37 -4.51
CA ALA A 112 18.88 16.91 -4.97
C ALA A 112 19.82 15.82 -5.48
N ASN A 113 19.61 14.55 -5.12
CA ASN A 113 20.38 13.38 -5.56
C ASN A 113 19.62 12.47 -6.51
N GLY A 114 18.50 12.92 -7.09
CA GLY A 114 17.76 12.19 -8.12
C GLY A 114 16.92 11.02 -7.63
N LEU A 115 16.69 10.90 -6.31
CA LEU A 115 15.80 9.87 -5.77
C LEU A 115 14.34 10.27 -5.95
N GLU A 116 13.54 9.33 -6.46
CA GLU A 116 12.09 9.45 -6.46
C GLU A 116 11.54 9.19 -5.04
N VAL A 117 10.77 10.14 -4.51
CA VAL A 117 10.10 10.00 -3.21
C VAL A 117 8.60 10.13 -3.38
N ARG A 118 7.86 9.17 -2.84
CA ARG A 118 6.39 9.18 -2.79
C ARG A 118 5.93 9.13 -1.34
N PHE A 119 4.86 9.88 -1.02
CA PHE A 119 4.36 9.96 0.34
C PHE A 119 3.11 9.09 0.54
N ILE A 120 3.08 8.42 1.70
CA ILE A 120 1.91 7.76 2.24
C ILE A 120 1.30 8.68 3.27
N CYS A 121 0.02 8.98 3.12
CA CYS A 121 -0.80 9.74 4.06
C CYS A 121 -1.67 8.78 4.86
N THR A 122 -1.56 8.79 6.18
CA THR A 122 -2.43 8.01 7.08
C THR A 122 -3.60 8.86 7.52
N PHE A 123 -4.81 8.45 7.18
CA PHE A 123 -6.02 9.07 7.69
C PHE A 123 -6.46 8.38 8.99
N THR A 124 -6.70 9.19 10.00
CA THR A 124 -7.22 8.79 11.32
C THR A 124 -8.65 9.31 11.48
N SER A 125 -9.32 8.87 12.55
CA SER A 125 -10.62 9.44 12.98
C SER A 125 -10.58 10.98 13.14
N ARG A 126 -9.41 11.55 13.44
CA ARG A 126 -9.22 13.00 13.63
C ARG A 126 -8.90 13.72 12.34
N SER A 127 -8.03 13.15 11.50
CA SER A 127 -7.59 13.85 10.28
C SER A 127 -8.58 13.71 9.12
N VAL A 128 -9.52 12.78 9.15
CA VAL A 128 -10.53 12.64 8.10
C VAL A 128 -11.41 13.89 7.97
N GLU A 129 -11.63 14.63 9.05
CA GLU A 129 -12.34 15.91 9.03
C GLU A 129 -11.59 17.00 8.23
N HIS A 130 -10.29 16.86 8.07
CA HIS A 130 -9.40 17.74 7.31
C HIS A 130 -9.10 17.22 5.90
N LYS A 131 -9.90 16.29 5.37
CA LYS A 131 -9.66 15.63 4.07
C LYS A 131 -9.44 16.60 2.91
N GLU A 132 -10.16 17.71 2.89
CA GLU A 132 -10.02 18.73 1.84
C GLU A 132 -8.70 19.49 1.94
N GLU A 133 -8.29 19.85 3.15
CA GLU A 133 -7.01 20.54 3.41
C GLU A 133 -5.84 19.63 3.05
N ILE A 134 -5.90 18.35 3.44
CA ILE A 134 -4.93 17.33 3.11
C ILE A 134 -4.85 17.12 1.58
N PHE A 135 -5.97 16.93 0.91
CA PHE A 135 -6.01 16.79 -0.55
C PHE A 135 -5.37 17.99 -1.25
N ASN A 136 -5.74 19.21 -0.85
CA ASN A 136 -5.21 20.45 -1.41
C ASN A 136 -3.70 20.61 -1.16
N PHE A 137 -3.18 20.12 -0.04
CA PHE A 137 -1.75 20.08 0.23
C PHE A 137 -1.01 19.22 -0.80
N PHE A 138 -1.47 17.98 -1.06
CA PHE A 138 -0.86 17.09 -2.05
C PHE A 138 -0.96 17.67 -3.46
N LEU A 139 -2.12 18.19 -3.84
CA LEU A 139 -2.35 18.81 -5.16
C LEU A 139 -1.43 20.02 -5.40
N ARG A 140 -1.29 20.93 -4.43
CA ARG A 140 -0.46 22.14 -4.56
C ARG A 140 1.02 21.85 -4.64
N ASN A 141 1.50 20.80 -3.95
CA ASN A 141 2.89 20.40 -3.96
C ASN A 141 3.24 19.46 -5.10
N GLY A 142 2.26 19.03 -5.91
CA GLY A 142 2.47 18.06 -6.99
C GLY A 142 2.87 16.67 -6.48
N PHE A 143 2.50 16.32 -5.25
CA PHE A 143 2.78 15.02 -4.68
C PHE A 143 1.69 14.01 -5.05
N PRO A 144 2.04 12.81 -5.53
CA PRO A 144 1.09 11.72 -5.61
C PRO A 144 0.53 11.38 -4.22
N LEU A 145 -0.78 11.17 -4.13
CA LEU A 145 -1.42 10.78 -2.88
C LEU A 145 -1.61 9.28 -2.82
N LYS A 146 -0.94 8.64 -1.86
CA LYS A 146 -1.25 7.27 -1.41
C LYS A 146 -1.79 7.34 0.00
N LEU A 147 -2.98 6.82 0.23
CA LEU A 147 -3.59 6.87 1.55
C LEU A 147 -3.66 5.49 2.21
N HIS A 148 -3.54 5.49 3.53
CA HIS A 148 -3.87 4.35 4.37
C HIS A 148 -4.86 4.79 5.47
N PRO A 149 -5.90 4.01 5.77
CA PRO A 149 -6.69 4.24 6.98
C PRO A 149 -5.86 3.83 8.19
N ALA A 150 -5.97 4.58 9.28
CA ALA A 150 -5.44 4.15 10.56
C ALA A 150 -6.23 2.93 11.05
N LEU A 151 -5.51 1.91 11.48
CA LEU A 151 -6.03 0.60 11.84
C LEU A 151 -5.61 0.21 13.24
N PRO A 152 -6.40 -0.60 13.97
CA PRO A 152 -5.92 -1.30 15.14
C PRO A 152 -4.67 -2.13 14.83
N SER A 153 -3.81 -2.29 15.82
CA SER A 153 -2.60 -3.10 15.72
C SER A 153 -2.66 -4.26 16.70
N LEU A 154 -2.16 -5.43 16.29
CA LEU A 154 -1.97 -6.57 17.20
C LEU A 154 -1.06 -6.23 18.39
N ARG A 155 -0.18 -5.23 18.23
CA ARG A 155 0.73 -4.78 19.30
C ARG A 155 0.10 -3.82 20.30
N ASN A 156 -1.17 -3.44 20.14
CA ASN A 156 -1.85 -2.42 20.96
C ASN A 156 -1.10 -1.06 21.04
N GLU A 157 -0.22 -0.79 20.08
CA GLU A 157 0.60 0.43 20.05
C GLU A 157 -0.18 1.66 19.61
N ASN A 158 -1.31 1.46 18.91
CA ASN A 158 -2.16 2.54 18.45
C ASN A 158 -3.42 2.65 19.30
N PRO A 159 -3.73 3.84 19.82
CA PRO A 159 -5.01 4.07 20.48
C PRO A 159 -6.16 3.69 19.53
N LYS A 160 -7.09 2.86 20.00
CA LYS A 160 -8.28 2.49 19.20
C LYS A 160 -9.07 3.72 18.74
N GLU A 161 -9.04 4.79 19.51
CA GLU A 161 -9.67 6.08 19.20
C GLU A 161 -9.12 6.80 17.96
N TRP A 162 -7.94 6.37 17.46
CA TRP A 162 -7.34 6.93 16.24
C TRP A 162 -7.68 6.11 14.98
N ALA A 163 -8.25 4.93 15.16
CA ALA A 163 -8.69 4.11 14.03
C ALA A 163 -9.74 4.87 13.23
N LEU A 164 -9.63 4.79 11.91
CA LEU A 164 -10.64 5.34 11.01
C LEU A 164 -11.76 4.31 10.86
N GLU A 165 -12.98 4.73 11.22
CA GLU A 165 -14.16 3.88 11.09
C GLU A 165 -14.37 3.44 9.63
N PRO A 166 -14.79 2.20 9.39
CA PRO A 166 -14.94 1.66 8.04
C PRO A 166 -15.87 2.48 7.14
N GLU A 167 -16.98 2.98 7.67
CA GLU A 167 -17.94 3.82 6.96
C GLU A 167 -17.29 5.16 6.55
N ALA A 168 -16.58 5.81 7.47
CA ALA A 168 -15.87 7.07 7.20
C ALA A 168 -14.75 6.86 6.17
N TYR A 169 -14.11 5.69 6.17
CA TYR A 169 -13.14 5.33 5.15
C TYR A 169 -13.80 5.18 3.77
N GLY A 170 -14.97 4.55 3.70
CA GLY A 170 -15.74 4.44 2.46
C GLY A 170 -16.12 5.81 1.88
N GLU A 171 -16.59 6.73 2.75
CA GLU A 171 -16.91 8.11 2.36
C GLU A 171 -15.67 8.90 1.90
N LEU A 172 -14.53 8.70 2.56
CA LEU A 172 -13.26 9.29 2.15
C LEU A 172 -12.84 8.82 0.75
N LEU A 173 -12.97 7.53 0.46
CA LEU A 173 -12.62 6.97 -0.86
C LEU A 173 -13.51 7.54 -1.96
N VAL A 174 -14.82 7.67 -1.73
CA VAL A 174 -15.76 8.30 -2.70
C VAL A 174 -15.41 9.77 -2.90
N TYR A 175 -15.18 10.52 -1.81
CA TYR A 175 -14.74 11.92 -1.88
C TYR A 175 -13.45 12.07 -2.72
N LEU A 176 -12.47 11.19 -2.50
CA LEU A 176 -11.22 11.23 -3.24
C LEU A 176 -11.38 10.81 -4.70
N LEU A 177 -12.31 9.92 -5.02
CA LEU A 177 -12.68 9.61 -6.41
C LEU A 177 -13.23 10.86 -7.11
N ASP A 178 -14.14 11.60 -6.49
CA ASP A 178 -14.66 12.87 -7.02
C ASP A 178 -13.52 13.87 -7.27
N LYS A 179 -12.68 14.07 -6.26
CA LYS A 179 -11.54 15.00 -6.35
C LYS A 179 -10.54 14.60 -7.42
N TYR A 180 -10.33 13.30 -7.62
CA TYR A 180 -9.45 12.78 -8.66
C TYR A 180 -10.03 13.07 -10.06
N LEU A 181 -11.32 12.80 -10.28
CA LEU A 181 -12.00 13.09 -11.54
C LEU A 181 -12.05 14.60 -11.86
N GLU A 182 -12.22 15.44 -10.83
CA GLU A 182 -12.15 16.91 -10.99
C GLU A 182 -10.75 17.43 -11.37
N ASN A 183 -9.68 16.68 -11.04
CA ASN A 183 -8.30 17.10 -11.17
C ASN A 183 -7.44 16.14 -11.99
N LEU A 184 -8.03 15.43 -12.97
CA LEU A 184 -7.32 14.50 -13.84
C LEU A 184 -6.10 15.16 -14.51
N GLY A 185 -4.97 14.47 -14.48
CA GLY A 185 -3.70 14.96 -15.01
C GLY A 185 -2.97 15.98 -14.12
N ARG A 186 -3.55 16.39 -12.98
CA ARG A 186 -2.92 17.34 -12.03
C ARG A 186 -2.42 16.68 -10.76
N ILE A 187 -3.03 15.56 -10.37
CA ILE A 187 -2.63 14.74 -9.22
C ILE A 187 -2.86 13.28 -9.54
N GLU A 188 -2.02 12.42 -9.02
CA GLU A 188 -2.25 10.97 -8.99
C GLU A 188 -2.75 10.57 -7.60
N ILE A 189 -3.87 9.84 -7.52
CA ILE A 189 -4.35 9.20 -6.30
C ILE A 189 -4.21 7.70 -6.48
N MET A 190 -3.12 7.15 -5.95
CA MET A 190 -2.71 5.77 -6.22
C MET A 190 -3.78 4.75 -5.84
N ASN A 191 -4.45 4.93 -4.69
CA ASN A 191 -5.52 4.03 -4.26
C ASN A 191 -6.71 4.03 -5.23
N ILE A 192 -7.08 5.19 -5.77
CA ILE A 192 -8.18 5.27 -6.75
C ILE A 192 -7.78 4.58 -8.05
N ASN A 193 -6.55 4.79 -8.51
CA ASN A 193 -6.00 4.06 -9.67
C ASN A 193 -6.06 2.54 -9.45
N ASP A 194 -5.59 2.07 -8.30
CA ASP A 194 -5.58 0.65 -7.97
C ASP A 194 -7.00 0.05 -7.90
N LEU A 195 -7.95 0.76 -7.28
CA LEU A 195 -9.36 0.34 -7.19
C LEU A 195 -10.01 0.28 -8.57
N CYS A 196 -9.83 1.30 -9.40
CA CYS A 196 -10.31 1.30 -10.79
C CYS A 196 -9.70 0.14 -11.58
N LYS A 197 -8.39 -0.09 -11.43
CA LYS A 197 -7.70 -1.22 -12.08
C LYS A 197 -8.27 -2.56 -11.65
N CYS A 198 -8.55 -2.77 -10.35
CA CYS A 198 -9.18 -3.99 -9.85
C CYS A 198 -10.53 -4.24 -10.54
N VAL A 199 -11.37 -3.22 -10.66
CA VAL A 199 -12.67 -3.33 -11.33
C VAL A 199 -12.50 -3.65 -12.81
N PHE A 200 -11.62 -2.92 -13.51
CA PHE A 200 -11.39 -3.10 -14.94
C PHE A 200 -10.81 -4.47 -15.29
N THR A 201 -9.78 -4.92 -14.57
CA THR A 201 -9.14 -6.23 -14.81
C THR A 201 -9.93 -7.38 -14.23
N ARG A 202 -10.95 -7.10 -13.41
CA ARG A 202 -11.69 -8.09 -12.62
C ARG A 202 -10.78 -8.96 -11.74
N HIS A 203 -9.70 -8.37 -11.25
CA HIS A 203 -8.68 -9.06 -10.47
C HIS A 203 -8.09 -8.09 -9.44
N GLY A 204 -7.77 -8.60 -8.24
CA GLY A 204 -7.03 -7.81 -7.24
C GLY A 204 -5.63 -7.48 -7.73
N THR A 205 -5.22 -6.22 -7.60
CA THR A 205 -3.94 -5.73 -8.13
C THR A 205 -2.99 -5.22 -7.07
N VAL A 206 -3.45 -5.11 -5.83
CA VAL A 206 -2.64 -4.65 -4.70
C VAL A 206 -2.73 -5.60 -3.52
N CYS A 207 -1.77 -5.51 -2.62
CA CYS A 207 -1.58 -6.39 -1.47
C CYS A 207 -2.88 -6.67 -0.69
N THR A 208 -3.73 -5.65 -0.47
CA THR A 208 -5.00 -5.81 0.25
C THR A 208 -6.00 -6.72 -0.46
N TYR A 209 -5.91 -6.84 -1.78
CA TYR A 209 -6.91 -7.52 -2.64
C TYR A 209 -6.36 -8.74 -3.38
N VAL A 210 -5.22 -9.26 -2.95
CA VAL A 210 -4.63 -10.50 -3.49
C VAL A 210 -4.50 -11.56 -2.41
N ASP A 211 -4.29 -12.79 -2.84
CA ASP A 211 -3.86 -13.85 -1.92
C ASP A 211 -2.41 -13.58 -1.49
N CYS A 212 -2.20 -13.29 -0.21
CA CYS A 212 -0.88 -12.96 0.32
C CYS A 212 0.07 -14.15 0.37
N MET A 213 -0.47 -15.39 0.47
CA MET A 213 0.37 -16.58 0.59
C MET A 213 1.18 -16.80 -0.68
N GLY A 214 2.50 -16.84 -0.51
CA GLY A 214 3.44 -17.03 -1.60
C GLY A 214 3.74 -15.79 -2.46
N THR A 215 3.07 -14.66 -2.21
CA THR A 215 3.34 -13.40 -2.95
C THR A 215 4.14 -12.38 -2.16
N THR A 216 4.03 -12.41 -0.84
CA THR A 216 4.73 -11.47 0.06
C THR A 216 5.22 -12.21 1.28
N LEU A 217 6.50 -12.00 1.61
CA LEU A 217 7.11 -12.46 2.85
C LEU A 217 7.93 -11.33 3.45
N ALA A 218 8.12 -11.35 4.76
CA ALA A 218 9.05 -10.44 5.42
C ALA A 218 10.11 -11.22 6.17
N VAL A 219 11.36 -10.74 6.13
CA VAL A 219 12.48 -11.33 6.87
C VAL A 219 12.91 -10.38 7.96
N GLY A 220 12.87 -10.83 9.19
CA GLY A 220 13.37 -10.12 10.36
C GLY A 220 14.89 -9.97 10.38
N PRO A 221 15.43 -9.10 11.25
CA PRO A 221 16.89 -8.90 11.34
C PRO A 221 17.68 -10.12 11.77
N ASP A 222 17.04 -11.09 12.41
CA ASP A 222 17.55 -12.38 12.87
C ASP A 222 17.36 -13.53 11.86
N GLY A 223 16.83 -13.23 10.68
CA GLY A 223 16.52 -14.22 9.65
C GLY A 223 15.14 -14.87 9.77
N SER A 224 14.36 -14.56 10.80
CA SER A 224 12.99 -15.08 10.97
C SER A 224 12.09 -14.63 9.83
N ILE A 225 11.29 -15.55 9.28
CA ILE A 225 10.39 -15.31 8.14
C ILE A 225 8.97 -15.15 8.67
N TYR A 226 8.24 -14.15 8.14
CA TYR A 226 6.88 -13.78 8.52
C TYR A 226 5.98 -13.63 7.28
N PRO A 227 4.63 -13.75 7.42
CA PRO A 227 3.69 -13.55 6.31
C PRO A 227 3.79 -12.17 5.65
N CYS A 228 4.05 -11.11 6.43
CA CYS A 228 4.33 -9.76 5.94
C CYS A 228 5.04 -8.91 7.01
N TYR A 229 5.45 -7.69 6.62
CA TYR A 229 6.20 -6.78 7.52
C TYR A 229 5.42 -6.41 8.80
N ARG A 230 4.09 -6.46 8.79
CA ARG A 230 3.26 -6.12 9.96
C ARG A 230 3.38 -7.14 11.10
N PHE A 231 3.81 -8.36 10.81
CA PHE A 231 4.02 -9.43 11.79
C PHE A 231 5.47 -9.49 12.32
N VAL A 232 6.41 -8.76 11.71
CA VAL A 232 7.83 -8.84 12.09
C VAL A 232 8.02 -8.50 13.57
N GLY A 233 8.71 -9.40 14.29
CA GLY A 233 8.98 -9.28 15.72
C GLY A 233 7.87 -9.81 16.63
N MET A 234 6.89 -10.53 16.09
CA MET A 234 5.88 -11.29 16.84
C MET A 234 6.21 -12.78 16.70
N PRO A 235 6.76 -13.45 17.73
CA PRO A 235 7.24 -14.82 17.65
C PRO A 235 6.18 -15.83 17.21
N GLU A 236 4.92 -15.60 17.57
CA GLU A 236 3.76 -16.44 17.22
C GLU A 236 3.44 -16.48 15.72
N TYR A 237 3.96 -15.52 14.95
CA TYR A 237 3.75 -15.46 13.49
C TYR A 237 5.02 -15.81 12.68
N VAL A 238 6.01 -16.39 13.33
CA VAL A 238 7.22 -16.90 12.62
C VAL A 238 6.84 -18.13 11.81
N MET A 239 7.16 -18.12 10.52
CA MET A 239 6.93 -19.24 9.59
C MET A 239 8.15 -20.16 9.45
N GLY A 240 9.33 -19.64 9.72
CA GLY A 240 10.62 -20.32 9.59
C GLY A 240 11.77 -19.34 9.73
N ASN A 241 12.98 -19.79 9.38
CA ASN A 241 14.16 -18.94 9.40
C ASN A 241 15.00 -19.18 8.13
N VAL A 242 15.56 -18.12 7.54
CA VAL A 242 16.35 -18.22 6.29
C VAL A 242 17.56 -19.13 6.42
N TYR A 243 18.14 -19.28 7.62
CA TYR A 243 19.27 -20.16 7.89
C TYR A 243 18.91 -21.65 7.75
N ASP A 244 17.63 -22.00 7.93
CA ASP A 244 17.11 -23.36 7.76
C ASP A 244 16.68 -23.64 6.31
N ARG A 245 16.65 -22.61 5.44
CA ARG A 245 16.25 -22.68 4.02
C ARG A 245 14.91 -23.39 3.81
N PRO A 246 13.82 -22.95 4.49
CA PRO A 246 12.53 -23.61 4.38
C PRO A 246 11.98 -23.54 2.96
N THR A 247 11.32 -24.61 2.53
CA THR A 247 10.57 -24.64 1.29
C THR A 247 9.25 -23.85 1.43
N PRO A 248 8.59 -23.44 0.32
CA PRO A 248 7.25 -22.85 0.39
C PRO A 248 6.24 -23.71 1.15
N GLU A 249 6.35 -25.04 1.02
CA GLU A 249 5.51 -26.00 1.73
C GLU A 249 5.77 -26.01 3.23
N ASP A 250 7.04 -25.86 3.67
CA ASP A 250 7.37 -25.75 5.09
C ASP A 250 6.80 -24.47 5.69
N LEU A 251 6.92 -23.34 4.98
CA LEU A 251 6.31 -22.08 5.38
C LEU A 251 4.79 -22.18 5.51
N ALA A 252 4.14 -22.82 4.55
CA ALA A 252 2.68 -23.02 4.56
C ALA A 252 2.22 -23.93 5.71
N ARG A 253 3.05 -24.88 6.16
CA ARG A 253 2.75 -25.79 7.28
C ARG A 253 2.97 -25.16 8.65
N SER A 254 3.64 -24.03 8.75
CA SER A 254 3.78 -23.28 10.00
C SER A 254 2.42 -22.84 10.55
N ASP A 255 2.33 -22.49 11.82
CA ASP A 255 1.07 -22.05 12.41
C ASP A 255 0.61 -20.72 11.80
N ALA A 256 1.53 -19.80 11.50
CA ALA A 256 1.22 -18.59 10.78
C ALA A 256 0.75 -18.86 9.32
N GLY A 257 1.38 -19.82 8.63
CA GLY A 257 0.95 -20.25 7.30
C GLY A 257 -0.46 -20.84 7.31
N LYS A 258 -0.76 -21.72 8.29
CA LYS A 258 -2.12 -22.26 8.49
C LYS A 258 -3.14 -21.19 8.82
N LEU A 259 -2.77 -20.17 9.60
CA LEU A 259 -3.65 -19.04 9.90
C LEU A 259 -4.01 -18.26 8.62
N MET A 260 -3.02 -18.00 7.76
CA MET A 260 -3.28 -17.33 6.46
C MET A 260 -4.17 -18.18 5.57
N GLN A 261 -3.97 -19.49 5.52
CA GLN A 261 -4.83 -20.41 4.77
C GLN A 261 -6.25 -20.46 5.35
N ALA A 262 -6.38 -20.49 6.67
CA ALA A 262 -7.69 -20.46 7.32
C ALA A 262 -8.47 -19.16 7.03
N PHE A 263 -7.78 -18.01 6.90
CA PHE A 263 -8.42 -16.78 6.45
C PHE A 263 -8.96 -16.92 5.02
N LYS A 264 -8.19 -17.48 4.12
CA LYS A 264 -8.63 -17.73 2.75
C LYS A 264 -9.85 -18.65 2.71
N ASP A 265 -9.84 -19.76 3.45
CA ASP A 265 -10.97 -20.69 3.53
C ASP A 265 -12.22 -20.01 4.13
N TYR A 266 -12.02 -19.10 5.10
CA TYR A 266 -13.10 -18.27 5.65
C TYR A 266 -13.71 -17.37 4.59
N VAL A 267 -12.89 -16.65 3.81
CA VAL A 267 -13.32 -15.77 2.73
C VAL A 267 -14.06 -16.55 1.63
N ASP A 268 -13.55 -17.69 1.22
CA ASP A 268 -14.18 -18.52 0.18
C ASP A 268 -15.59 -18.97 0.61
N ARG A 269 -15.79 -19.26 1.89
CA ARG A 269 -17.10 -19.66 2.44
C ARG A 269 -18.05 -18.47 2.60
N GLU A 270 -17.59 -17.36 3.20
CA GLU A 270 -18.47 -16.25 3.61
C GLU A 270 -18.70 -15.22 2.50
N CYS A 271 -17.76 -15.08 1.57
CA CYS A 271 -17.81 -14.07 0.52
C CYS A 271 -18.21 -14.63 -0.84
N GLY A 272 -18.48 -15.93 -0.98
CA GLY A 272 -18.75 -16.58 -2.28
C GLY A 272 -19.93 -15.97 -3.07
N GLY A 273 -20.92 -15.39 -2.37
CA GLY A 273 -22.04 -14.67 -2.98
C GLY A 273 -21.81 -13.16 -3.22
N CYS A 274 -20.66 -12.62 -2.85
CA CYS A 274 -20.38 -11.19 -2.99
C CYS A 274 -20.01 -10.84 -4.44
N PRO A 275 -20.63 -9.81 -5.08
CA PRO A 275 -20.31 -9.43 -6.45
C PRO A 275 -18.85 -8.95 -6.63
N HIS A 276 -18.20 -8.53 -5.54
CA HIS A 276 -16.83 -7.98 -5.55
C HIS A 276 -15.75 -9.01 -5.21
N ILE A 277 -16.12 -10.27 -4.87
CA ILE A 277 -15.14 -11.26 -4.37
C ILE A 277 -13.97 -11.48 -5.32
N LYS A 278 -14.20 -11.45 -6.62
CA LYS A 278 -13.18 -11.68 -7.66
C LYS A 278 -12.01 -10.69 -7.62
N TYR A 279 -12.21 -9.49 -7.07
CA TYR A 279 -11.16 -8.47 -6.95
C TYR A 279 -10.97 -7.95 -5.52
N CYS A 280 -11.90 -8.13 -4.59
CA CYS A 280 -11.76 -7.75 -3.18
C CYS A 280 -11.04 -8.82 -2.34
N ARG A 281 -11.41 -10.10 -2.55
CA ARG A 281 -10.84 -11.28 -1.87
C ARG A 281 -10.86 -11.20 -0.33
N GLY A 282 -11.88 -10.51 0.24
CA GLY A 282 -12.06 -10.39 1.69
C GLY A 282 -11.16 -9.37 2.38
N GLY A 283 -10.31 -8.68 1.64
CA GLY A 283 -9.39 -7.68 2.19
C GLY A 283 -8.11 -8.29 2.80
N CYS A 284 -7.51 -7.59 3.74
CA CYS A 284 -6.22 -7.95 4.34
C CYS A 284 -6.39 -8.89 5.54
N PRO A 285 -5.73 -10.07 5.56
CA PRO A 285 -5.82 -11.00 6.69
C PRO A 285 -5.30 -10.39 8.01
N TYR A 286 -4.25 -9.58 7.98
CA TYR A 286 -3.80 -8.87 9.18
C TYR A 286 -4.89 -7.96 9.76
N ASN A 287 -5.59 -7.21 8.90
CA ASN A 287 -6.67 -6.34 9.35
C ASN A 287 -7.82 -7.14 9.98
N ALA A 288 -8.10 -8.33 9.44
CA ALA A 288 -9.16 -9.21 9.94
C ALA A 288 -8.86 -9.74 11.36
N ILE A 289 -7.59 -10.07 11.64
CA ILE A 289 -7.22 -10.65 12.93
C ILE A 289 -6.78 -9.63 13.99
N ALA A 290 -6.41 -8.42 13.60
CA ALA A 290 -5.93 -7.40 14.54
C ALA A 290 -6.96 -7.00 15.60
N PRO A 291 -8.26 -6.81 15.28
CA PRO A 291 -9.28 -6.48 16.27
C PRO A 291 -9.58 -7.60 17.27
N THR A 292 -9.30 -8.84 16.89
CA THR A 292 -9.63 -10.07 17.66
C THR A 292 -8.45 -10.62 18.46
N GLY A 293 -7.29 -9.97 18.39
CA GLY A 293 -6.08 -10.46 19.07
C GLY A 293 -5.43 -11.66 18.40
N GLY A 294 -5.65 -11.86 17.09
CA GLY A 294 -5.00 -12.92 16.30
C GLY A 294 -5.93 -14.03 15.81
N GLU A 295 -7.23 -13.96 16.10
CA GLU A 295 -8.21 -14.95 15.67
C GLU A 295 -8.98 -14.51 14.42
N ILE A 296 -9.36 -15.47 13.57
CA ILE A 296 -10.22 -15.20 12.41
C ILE A 296 -11.68 -15.28 12.85
N GLN A 297 -12.31 -14.13 13.03
CA GLN A 297 -13.74 -14.00 13.35
C GLN A 297 -14.52 -13.26 12.25
N GLY A 298 -13.83 -12.79 11.20
CA GLY A 298 -14.44 -12.05 10.11
C GLY A 298 -13.46 -11.81 8.97
N VAL A 299 -13.91 -11.06 7.98
CA VAL A 299 -13.08 -10.51 6.91
C VAL A 299 -12.46 -9.17 7.36
N ASP A 300 -11.69 -8.51 6.50
CA ASP A 300 -11.17 -7.16 6.78
C ASP A 300 -12.32 -6.23 7.24
N PRO A 301 -12.19 -5.55 8.39
CA PRO A 301 -13.22 -4.65 8.91
C PRO A 301 -13.65 -3.54 7.93
N HIS A 302 -12.77 -3.18 6.98
CA HIS A 302 -13.09 -2.20 5.94
C HIS A 302 -13.91 -2.79 4.78
N CYS A 303 -14.45 -3.99 4.90
CA CYS A 303 -15.32 -4.61 3.88
C CYS A 303 -16.45 -3.68 3.42
N VAL A 304 -17.08 -2.94 4.34
CA VAL A 304 -18.14 -1.97 4.02
C VAL A 304 -17.62 -0.83 3.14
N ALA A 305 -16.42 -0.30 3.44
CA ALA A 305 -15.77 0.72 2.63
C ALA A 305 -15.42 0.20 1.23
N TYR A 306 -14.92 -1.03 1.14
CA TYR A 306 -14.57 -1.64 -0.14
C TYR A 306 -15.80 -1.88 -1.02
N LYS A 307 -16.89 -2.39 -0.43
CA LYS A 307 -18.16 -2.53 -1.16
C LYS A 307 -18.63 -1.19 -1.70
N ARG A 308 -18.70 -0.16 -0.84
CA ARG A 308 -19.14 1.17 -1.22
C ARG A 308 -18.35 1.76 -2.38
N ILE A 309 -17.02 1.73 -2.33
CA ILE A 309 -16.20 2.32 -3.40
C ILE A 309 -16.25 1.48 -4.69
N PHE A 310 -16.34 0.15 -4.60
CA PHE A 310 -16.46 -0.69 -5.78
C PHE A 310 -17.84 -0.54 -6.45
N ASP A 311 -18.93 -0.40 -5.67
CA ASP A 311 -20.25 -0.07 -6.21
C ASP A 311 -20.20 1.29 -6.91
N GLU A 312 -19.67 2.32 -6.27
CA GLU A 312 -19.53 3.66 -6.84
C GLU A 312 -18.75 3.69 -8.16
N ILE A 313 -17.61 2.95 -8.22
CA ILE A 313 -16.83 2.86 -9.46
C ILE A 313 -17.64 2.14 -10.56
N ASN A 314 -18.31 1.02 -10.24
CA ASN A 314 -19.11 0.29 -11.22
C ASN A 314 -20.29 1.14 -11.75
N ASP A 315 -20.97 1.88 -10.87
CA ASP A 315 -22.11 2.74 -11.25
C ASP A 315 -21.64 3.83 -12.20
N ARG A 316 -20.53 4.53 -11.91
CA ARG A 316 -19.98 5.55 -12.80
C ARG A 316 -19.49 5.00 -14.13
N VAL A 317 -18.92 3.80 -14.15
CA VAL A 317 -18.54 3.13 -15.40
C VAL A 317 -19.80 2.83 -16.23
N ASN A 318 -20.87 2.33 -15.60
CA ASN A 318 -22.11 2.05 -16.28
C ASN A 318 -22.78 3.32 -16.82
N GLU A 319 -22.80 4.41 -16.05
CA GLU A 319 -23.33 5.71 -16.50
C GLU A 319 -22.56 6.25 -17.71
N GLU A 320 -21.23 6.15 -17.73
CA GLU A 320 -20.43 6.59 -18.89
C GLU A 320 -20.61 5.70 -20.13
N LEU A 321 -20.76 4.38 -19.95
CA LEU A 321 -20.87 3.44 -21.07
C LEU A 321 -22.29 3.38 -21.67
N TYR A 322 -23.32 3.48 -20.83
CA TYR A 322 -24.70 3.20 -21.24
C TYR A 322 -25.65 4.39 -21.11
N GLY A 323 -25.15 5.52 -20.54
CA GLY A 323 -25.96 6.69 -20.20
C GLY A 323 -26.82 6.45 -18.97
N SER A 324 -27.11 7.54 -18.22
CA SER A 324 -28.16 7.45 -17.19
C SER A 324 -29.48 7.14 -17.86
N PRO A 325 -30.37 6.31 -17.27
CA PRO A 325 -31.73 6.19 -17.74
C PRO A 325 -32.35 7.59 -17.71
N VAL A 326 -32.59 8.14 -18.89
CA VAL A 326 -33.17 9.48 -19.07
C VAL A 326 -34.53 9.47 -18.38
N MET A 327 -34.65 10.13 -17.24
CA MET A 327 -35.94 10.66 -16.82
C MET A 327 -36.26 11.81 -17.77
N GLU A 328 -37.14 11.54 -18.73
CA GLU A 328 -37.68 12.52 -19.61
C GLU A 328 -38.39 13.59 -18.77
N THR A 329 -37.76 14.77 -18.65
CA THR A 329 -38.48 16.00 -18.44
C THR A 329 -38.05 16.94 -19.56
N GLU A 330 -39.02 17.21 -20.44
CA GLU A 330 -38.91 18.21 -21.49
C GLU A 330 -38.56 19.57 -20.87
N ASP A 331 -37.39 20.11 -21.22
CA ASP A 331 -37.23 21.56 -21.34
C ASP A 331 -36.23 21.88 -22.45
N PHE A 332 -36.75 22.47 -23.50
CA PHE A 332 -36.01 22.96 -24.67
C PHE A 332 -35.44 24.34 -24.37
N GLY A 333 -34.11 24.41 -24.18
CA GLY A 333 -33.42 25.68 -23.99
C GLY A 333 -31.90 25.62 -24.13
N SER A 334 -31.42 25.82 -25.36
CA SER A 334 -30.08 26.29 -25.74
C SER A 334 -28.87 25.37 -25.57
N PRO A 335 -28.07 25.14 -26.64
CA PRO A 335 -26.93 24.24 -26.61
C PRO A 335 -25.65 24.98 -26.17
N LEU A 336 -25.40 25.11 -24.89
CA LEU A 336 -24.07 25.31 -24.39
C LEU A 336 -23.38 23.95 -24.36
N ARG A 337 -22.56 23.66 -25.38
CA ARG A 337 -21.59 22.53 -25.32
C ARG A 337 -20.69 22.72 -24.10
N ARG A 338 -21.10 22.18 -22.96
CA ARG A 338 -20.18 21.91 -21.88
C ARG A 338 -19.18 20.90 -22.42
N LYS A 339 -17.88 21.25 -22.49
CA LYS A 339 -16.82 20.26 -22.70
C LYS A 339 -17.05 19.18 -21.67
N ALA A 340 -17.32 17.96 -22.12
CA ALA A 340 -17.48 16.81 -21.23
C ALA A 340 -16.22 16.75 -20.36
N LYS A 341 -16.41 16.76 -19.03
CA LYS A 341 -15.29 16.53 -18.11
C LYS A 341 -14.79 15.09 -18.37
N PRO A 342 -13.46 14.86 -18.34
CA PRO A 342 -12.96 13.49 -18.44
C PRO A 342 -13.62 12.63 -17.33
N GLY A 343 -14.21 11.52 -17.69
CA GLY A 343 -14.86 10.62 -16.78
C GLY A 343 -13.94 9.49 -16.29
N ILE A 344 -14.51 8.54 -15.56
CA ILE A 344 -13.77 7.39 -15.00
C ILE A 344 -13.14 6.53 -16.09
N MET A 345 -13.74 6.45 -17.28
CA MET A 345 -13.19 5.71 -18.43
C MET A 345 -11.84 6.27 -18.90
N TRP A 346 -11.59 7.59 -18.72
CA TRP A 346 -10.29 8.17 -19.02
C TRP A 346 -9.18 7.60 -18.12
N ILE A 347 -9.47 7.38 -16.83
CA ILE A 347 -8.53 6.72 -15.90
C ILE A 347 -8.17 5.34 -16.44
N LEU A 348 -9.18 4.55 -16.81
CA LEU A 348 -8.98 3.19 -17.31
C LEU A 348 -8.19 3.16 -18.62
N GLN A 349 -8.46 4.07 -19.55
CA GLN A 349 -7.73 4.19 -20.82
C GLN A 349 -6.27 4.59 -20.61
N THR A 350 -6.00 5.52 -19.70
CA THR A 350 -4.63 5.97 -19.41
C THR A 350 -3.80 4.88 -18.74
N MET A 351 -4.44 3.98 -17.95
CA MET A 351 -3.77 2.83 -17.35
C MET A 351 -3.44 1.72 -18.35
N ALA A 352 -4.24 1.57 -19.40
CA ALA A 352 -4.03 0.56 -20.42
C ALA A 352 -2.85 0.89 -21.36
N THR A 353 -2.39 2.14 -21.34
CA THR A 353 -1.28 2.65 -22.20
C THR A 353 0.06 2.80 -21.46
N LYS A 354 0.11 2.53 -20.16
CA LYS A 354 1.32 2.47 -19.34
C LYS A 354 1.61 1.04 -18.91
#